data_f68646d049bca4132c7ad2a07faf76e3
#
_entry.id   f68646d049bca4132c7ad2a07faf76e3
#
_cell.length_a   1.000
_cell.length_b   1.000
_cell.length_c   1.000
_cell.angle_alpha   90.00
_cell.angle_beta   90.00
_cell.angle_gamma   90.00
#
_symmetry.space_group_name_H-M   'P 1'
#
loop_
_entity.id
_entity.type
_entity.pdbx_description
1 polymer ?
#
loop_
_entity_poly.entity_id
_entity_poly.type
_entity_poly.pdbx_seq_one_letter_code
_entity_poly.pdbx_strand_id
1 'polypeptide(L)'
;MEQKKIIEYLTLRGWVVERMNSGMMPAKYGGKTRYVHLHTAGTPDVQALRKAPACDGDTQPYTEVLYIEVKRPGEKPTEVQLAQHERLREKGGARVIVATSWEDIDRVLAIQ
;
A
#
# COMPACT_ATOMS: atom_id res chain seq x y z
N MET A 1 -12.78 3.97 11.31
CA MET A 1 -12.38 3.99 9.90
C MET A 1 -11.57 2.75 9.58
N GLU A 2 -11.86 2.13 8.46
CA GLU A 2 -11.20 0.88 8.10
C GLU A 2 -9.70 1.03 7.88
N GLN A 3 -9.25 2.14 7.30
CA GLN A 3 -7.83 2.37 7.09
C GLN A 3 -7.05 2.33 8.40
N LYS A 4 -7.59 2.95 9.44
CA LYS A 4 -6.96 2.95 10.77
C LYS A 4 -6.88 1.55 11.34
N LYS A 5 -7.95 0.77 11.22
CA LYS A 5 -7.99 -0.61 11.70
C LYS A 5 -7.02 -1.50 10.96
N ILE A 6 -6.89 -1.29 9.66
CA ILE A 6 -5.93 -2.01 8.83
C ILE A 6 -4.50 -1.73 9.29
N ILE A 7 -4.18 -0.45 9.53
CA ILE A 7 -2.86 -0.06 10.01
C ILE A 7 -2.57 -0.69 11.36
N GLU A 8 -3.53 -0.66 12.29
CA GLU A 8 -3.39 -1.28 13.59
C GLU A 8 -3.17 -2.79 13.48
N TYR A 9 -3.95 -3.46 12.63
CA TYR A 9 -3.82 -4.89 12.41
C TYR A 9 -2.42 -5.25 11.91
N LEU A 10 -1.93 -4.56 10.90
CA LEU A 10 -0.61 -4.84 10.33
C LEU A 10 0.52 -4.53 11.31
N THR A 11 0.39 -3.43 12.05
CA THR A 11 1.38 -3.07 13.07
C THR A 11 1.49 -4.15 14.13
N LEU A 12 0.37 -4.69 14.58
CA LEU A 12 0.35 -5.78 15.54
C LEU A 12 0.96 -7.06 14.99
N ARG A 13 0.96 -7.24 13.68
CA ARG A 13 1.56 -8.39 13.02
C ARG A 13 3.04 -8.19 12.67
N GLY A 14 3.63 -7.09 13.10
CA GLY A 14 5.06 -6.86 12.94
C GLY A 14 5.46 -6.09 11.69
N TRP A 15 4.50 -5.51 10.97
CA TRP A 15 4.78 -4.69 9.80
C TRP A 15 5.10 -3.25 10.22
N VAL A 16 6.00 -2.62 9.48
CA VAL A 16 6.22 -1.17 9.58
C VAL A 16 5.29 -0.53 8.57
N VAL A 17 4.31 0.22 9.06
CA VAL A 17 3.19 0.66 8.24
C VAL A 17 3.18 2.18 8.11
N GLU A 18 2.98 2.65 6.88
CA GLU A 18 2.87 4.07 6.60
C GLU A 18 1.67 4.34 5.72
N ARG A 19 1.01 5.46 5.99
CA ARG A 19 -0.02 5.97 5.09
C ARG A 19 0.67 6.61 3.90
N MET A 20 0.22 6.23 2.72
CA MET A 20 0.69 6.84 1.49
C MET A 20 -0.32 7.90 1.11
N ASN A 21 0.01 9.15 1.34
CA ASN A 21 -0.87 10.24 0.97
C ASN A 21 -0.76 10.48 -0.54
N SER A 22 -1.62 9.83 -1.30
CA SER A 22 -1.64 9.95 -2.75
C SER A 22 -2.41 11.17 -3.25
N GLY A 23 -2.88 12.01 -2.33
CA GLY A 23 -3.61 13.22 -2.69
C GLY A 23 -2.73 14.31 -3.28
N MET A 24 -3.33 15.46 -3.46
CA MET A 24 -2.64 16.64 -3.98
C MET A 24 -2.39 17.60 -2.84
N MET A 25 -1.24 18.26 -2.88
CA MET A 25 -0.84 19.24 -1.89
C MET A 25 -0.67 20.60 -2.56
N PRO A 26 -1.20 21.69 -1.95
CA PRO A 26 -0.97 23.02 -2.52
C PRO A 26 0.47 23.44 -2.37
N ALA A 27 1.04 24.01 -3.43
CA ALA A 27 2.38 24.56 -3.43
C ALA A 27 2.33 25.92 -4.12
N LYS A 28 3.05 26.91 -3.57
CA LYS A 28 3.08 28.25 -4.11
C LYS A 28 4.31 28.48 -4.95
N TYR A 29 4.12 28.96 -6.16
CA TYR A 29 5.18 29.34 -7.08
C TYR A 29 4.85 30.71 -7.67
N GLY A 30 5.74 31.68 -7.48
CA GLY A 30 5.60 33.00 -8.09
C GLY A 30 4.27 33.68 -7.78
N GLY A 31 3.76 33.54 -6.58
CA GLY A 31 2.47 34.11 -6.18
C GLY A 31 1.25 33.33 -6.61
N LYS A 32 1.43 32.21 -7.31
CA LYS A 32 0.33 31.34 -7.74
C LYS A 32 0.33 30.05 -6.92
N THR A 33 -0.88 29.55 -6.62
CA THR A 33 -1.05 28.26 -5.95
C THR A 33 -1.21 27.18 -7.02
N ARG A 34 -0.41 26.13 -6.91
CA ARG A 34 -0.54 24.93 -7.74
C ARG A 34 -0.74 23.73 -6.82
N TYR A 35 -1.38 22.69 -7.34
CA TYR A 35 -1.54 21.45 -6.62
C TYR A 35 -0.58 20.42 -7.20
N VAL A 36 0.21 19.81 -6.34
CA VAL A 36 1.17 18.79 -6.74
C VAL A 36 0.81 17.47 -6.09
N HIS A 37 1.02 16.38 -6.82
CA HIS A 37 0.82 15.05 -6.27
C HIS A 37 1.96 14.72 -5.32
N LEU A 38 1.61 14.19 -4.14
CA LEU A 38 2.59 13.74 -3.15
C LEU A 38 3.23 12.44 -3.57
N HIS A 39 2.49 11.60 -4.29
CA HIS A 39 2.95 10.35 -4.85
C HIS A 39 2.39 10.19 -6.26
N THR A 40 2.86 9.18 -6.97
CA THR A 40 2.32 8.87 -8.30
C THR A 40 0.83 8.63 -8.19
N ALA A 41 0.07 9.17 -9.15
CA ALA A 41 -1.38 8.98 -9.18
C ALA A 41 -1.73 7.49 -9.17
N GLY A 42 -2.72 7.12 -8.36
CA GLY A 42 -3.16 5.74 -8.21
C GLY A 42 -2.37 4.93 -7.21
N THR A 43 -1.39 5.53 -6.52
CA THR A 43 -0.66 4.85 -5.45
C THR A 43 -1.62 4.40 -4.34
N PRO A 44 -1.52 3.14 -3.87
CA PRO A 44 -2.38 2.64 -2.80
C PRO A 44 -2.26 3.45 -1.51
N ASP A 45 -3.27 3.32 -0.64
CA ASP A 45 -3.40 4.13 0.57
C ASP A 45 -2.39 3.79 1.66
N VAL A 46 -1.93 2.55 1.72
CA VAL A 46 -1.08 2.06 2.81
C VAL A 46 0.08 1.27 2.26
N GLN A 47 1.26 1.52 2.80
CA GLN A 47 2.46 0.74 2.52
C GLN A 47 2.90 0.04 3.80
N ALA A 48 3.23 -1.24 3.70
CA ALA A 48 3.73 -2.02 4.82
C ALA A 48 5.01 -2.75 4.43
N LEU A 49 5.99 -2.68 5.28
CA LEU A 49 7.28 -3.33 5.09
C LEU A 49 7.53 -4.30 6.23
N ARG A 50 8.07 -5.46 5.89
CA ARG A 50 8.44 -6.45 6.89
C ARG A 50 9.69 -7.19 6.42
N LYS A 51 10.57 -7.50 7.38
CA LYS A 51 11.72 -8.33 7.12
C LYS A 51 11.25 -9.78 6.98
N ALA A 52 11.50 -10.38 5.84
CA ALA A 52 11.17 -11.77 5.62
C ALA A 52 12.35 -12.65 6.03
N PRO A 53 12.09 -13.84 6.58
CA PRO A 53 13.17 -14.78 6.88
C PRO A 53 13.84 -15.25 5.59
N ALA A 54 15.14 -15.52 5.66
CA ALA A 54 15.85 -16.11 4.54
C ALA A 54 15.30 -17.50 4.25
N CYS A 55 15.19 -17.84 2.97
CA CYS A 55 14.83 -19.20 2.57
C CYS A 55 15.99 -20.15 2.83
N ASP A 56 15.70 -21.45 2.83
CA ASP A 56 16.72 -22.48 2.99
C ASP A 56 17.84 -22.26 1.98
N GLY A 57 19.07 -22.17 2.48
CA GLY A 57 20.24 -21.92 1.66
C GLY A 57 20.58 -20.45 1.48
N ASP A 58 19.69 -19.54 1.81
CA ASP A 58 19.95 -18.11 1.76
C ASP A 58 20.49 -17.63 3.11
N THR A 59 21.47 -16.73 3.05
CA THR A 59 22.05 -16.15 4.26
C THR A 59 21.54 -14.74 4.54
N GLN A 60 20.81 -14.15 3.58
CA GLN A 60 20.32 -12.77 3.70
C GLN A 60 18.82 -12.72 3.74
N PRO A 61 18.24 -12.06 4.75
CA PRO A 61 16.82 -11.77 4.74
C PRO A 61 16.53 -10.73 3.66
N TYR A 62 15.28 -10.70 3.20
CA TYR A 62 14.84 -9.69 2.25
C TYR A 62 13.64 -8.94 2.81
N THR A 63 13.33 -7.81 2.21
CA THR A 63 12.19 -6.99 2.62
C THR A 63 10.96 -7.39 1.83
N GLU A 64 9.89 -7.72 2.54
CA GLU A 64 8.57 -7.88 1.92
C GLU A 64 7.92 -6.51 1.85
N VAL A 65 7.35 -6.18 0.70
CA VAL A 65 6.64 -4.93 0.47
C VAL A 65 5.19 -5.25 0.15
N LEU A 66 4.30 -4.67 0.94
CA LEU A 66 2.85 -4.86 0.78
C LEU A 66 2.19 -3.50 0.65
N TYR A 67 1.39 -3.34 -0.40
CA TYR A 67 0.54 -2.17 -0.56
C TYR A 67 -0.92 -2.55 -0.40
N ILE A 68 -1.68 -1.68 0.24
CA ILE A 68 -3.09 -1.92 0.46
C ILE A 68 -3.90 -0.75 -0.07
N GLU A 69 -4.81 -1.06 -0.98
CA GLU A 69 -5.80 -0.12 -1.46
C GLU A 69 -7.07 -0.32 -0.66
N VAL A 70 -7.46 0.67 0.13
CA VAL A 70 -8.65 0.58 0.99
C VAL A 70 -9.86 1.07 0.23
N LYS A 71 -10.86 0.23 0.11
CA LYS A 71 -12.10 0.54 -0.61
C LYS A 71 -13.32 0.29 0.27
N ARG A 72 -14.41 0.97 -0.03
CA ARG A 72 -15.70 0.69 0.60
C ARG A 72 -16.28 -0.56 -0.04
N PRO A 73 -17.15 -1.30 0.67
CA PRO A 73 -17.82 -2.45 0.06
C PRO A 73 -18.51 -2.06 -1.23
N GLY A 74 -18.26 -2.83 -2.30
CA GLY A 74 -18.83 -2.57 -3.62
C GLY A 74 -18.06 -1.58 -4.48
N GLU A 75 -17.12 -0.84 -3.91
CA GLU A 75 -16.29 0.10 -4.65
C GLU A 75 -15.11 -0.64 -5.31
N LYS A 76 -14.82 -0.27 -6.55
CA LYS A 76 -13.73 -0.90 -7.31
C LYS A 76 -12.62 0.09 -7.56
N PRO A 77 -11.37 -0.38 -7.70
CA PRO A 77 -10.27 0.50 -8.09
C PRO A 77 -10.52 1.13 -9.45
N THR A 78 -10.06 2.37 -9.60
CA THR A 78 -10.12 3.06 -10.89
C THR A 78 -9.08 2.48 -11.84
N GLU A 79 -9.17 2.84 -13.14
CA GLU A 79 -8.18 2.41 -14.12
C GLU A 79 -6.77 2.91 -13.77
N VAL A 80 -6.67 4.14 -13.27
CA VAL A 80 -5.38 4.71 -12.85
C VAL A 80 -4.81 3.90 -11.68
N GLN A 81 -5.64 3.54 -10.71
CA GLN A 81 -5.22 2.72 -9.59
C GLN A 81 -4.77 1.33 -10.04
N LEU A 82 -5.55 0.70 -10.92
CA LEU A 82 -5.20 -0.63 -11.44
C LEU A 82 -3.87 -0.62 -12.20
N ALA A 83 -3.63 0.42 -13.01
CA ALA A 83 -2.37 0.56 -13.73
C ALA A 83 -1.18 0.71 -12.78
N GLN A 84 -1.34 1.49 -11.72
CA GLN A 84 -0.29 1.67 -10.71
C GLN A 84 -0.07 0.38 -9.91
N HIS A 85 -1.15 -0.34 -9.56
CA HIS A 85 -1.04 -1.63 -8.89
C HIS A 85 -0.22 -2.61 -9.72
N GLU A 86 -0.48 -2.67 -11.02
CA GLU A 86 0.26 -3.55 -11.93
C GLU A 86 1.74 -3.19 -11.98
N ARG A 87 2.07 -1.90 -12.04
CA ARG A 87 3.47 -1.44 -12.02
C ARG A 87 4.17 -1.85 -10.73
N LEU A 88 3.49 -1.71 -9.59
CA LEU A 88 4.06 -2.08 -8.30
C LEU A 88 4.32 -3.58 -8.21
N ARG A 89 3.44 -4.40 -8.78
CA ARG A 89 3.63 -5.85 -8.81
C ARG A 89 4.72 -6.27 -9.78
N GLU A 90 4.61 -5.83 -11.04
CA GLU A 90 5.45 -6.33 -12.12
C GLU A 90 6.86 -5.74 -12.09
N LYS A 91 6.99 -4.45 -11.83
CA LYS A 91 8.28 -3.77 -11.81
C LYS A 91 8.83 -3.61 -10.41
N GLY A 92 7.97 -3.40 -9.45
CA GLY A 92 8.38 -3.16 -8.07
C GLY A 92 8.54 -4.42 -7.24
N GLY A 93 8.00 -5.55 -7.69
CA GLY A 93 8.04 -6.79 -6.93
C GLY A 93 7.20 -6.78 -5.66
N ALA A 94 6.29 -5.84 -5.52
CA ALA A 94 5.46 -5.70 -4.35
C ALA A 94 4.17 -6.53 -4.45
N ARG A 95 3.57 -6.83 -3.32
CA ARG A 95 2.21 -7.37 -3.27
C ARG A 95 1.25 -6.20 -3.14
N VAL A 96 0.11 -6.28 -3.80
CA VAL A 96 -0.94 -5.27 -3.69
C VAL A 96 -2.25 -5.97 -3.37
N ILE A 97 -2.90 -5.54 -2.31
CA ILE A 97 -4.18 -6.08 -1.87
C ILE A 97 -5.20 -4.96 -1.89
N VAL A 98 -6.34 -5.21 -2.50
CA VAL A 98 -7.50 -4.32 -2.43
C VAL A 98 -8.39 -4.88 -1.32
N ALA A 99 -8.64 -4.09 -0.29
CA ALA A 99 -9.35 -4.55 0.90
C ALA A 99 -10.43 -3.58 1.34
N THR A 100 -11.52 -4.12 1.87
CA THR A 100 -12.56 -3.31 2.51
C THR A 100 -12.42 -3.35 4.03
N SER A 101 -11.66 -4.31 4.57
CA SER A 101 -11.47 -4.48 6.01
C SER A 101 -10.16 -5.21 6.28
N TRP A 102 -9.74 -5.21 7.55
CA TRP A 102 -8.54 -5.95 7.94
C TRP A 102 -8.72 -7.47 7.76
N GLU A 103 -9.94 -7.96 7.85
CA GLU A 103 -10.23 -9.39 7.67
C GLU A 103 -9.88 -9.85 6.26
N ASP A 104 -10.06 -9.00 5.26
CA ASP A 104 -9.67 -9.30 3.89
C ASP A 104 -8.17 -9.53 3.79
N ILE A 105 -7.40 -8.71 4.50
CA ILE A 105 -5.94 -8.83 4.51
C ILE A 105 -5.52 -10.10 5.23
N ASP A 106 -6.11 -10.36 6.38
CA ASP A 106 -5.82 -11.57 7.15
C ASP A 106 -6.06 -12.83 6.31
N ARG A 107 -7.15 -12.85 5.57
CA ARG A 107 -7.50 -13.97 4.70
C ARG A 107 -6.46 -14.20 3.61
N VAL A 108 -5.97 -13.14 2.99
CA VAL A 108 -4.96 -13.24 1.93
C VAL A 108 -3.62 -13.66 2.51
N LEU A 109 -3.20 -13.11 3.64
CA LEU A 109 -1.92 -13.44 4.25
C LEU A 109 -1.91 -14.85 4.84
N ALA A 110 -3.04 -15.36 5.26
CA ALA A 110 -3.14 -16.70 5.84
C ALA A 110 -2.94 -17.82 4.81
N ILE A 111 -3.05 -17.52 3.52
CA ILE A 111 -2.94 -18.51 2.45
C ILE A 111 -1.47 -18.81 2.10
N GLN A 112 -0.55 -18.09 2.66
CA GLN A 112 0.89 -18.25 2.35
C GLN A 112 1.53 -19.49 2.96
#